data_4bca27c0859184ce5be89e30aff1a9b3
#
_entry.id   4bca27c0859184ce5be89e30aff1a9b3
#
_cell.length_a   1.000
_cell.length_b   1.000
_cell.length_c   1.000
_cell.angle_alpha   90.00
_cell.angle_beta   90.00
_cell.angle_gamma   90.00
#
_symmetry.space_group_name_H-M   'P 1'
#
loop_
_entity.id
_entity.type
_entity.pdbx_description
1 polymer ?
#
loop_
_entity_poly.entity_id
_entity_poly.type
_entity_poly.pdbx_seq_one_letter_code
_entity_poly.pdbx_strand_id
1 'polypeptide(L)'
;TDVSLVRDGALAQSVSFPKGSRTVLRSLSKTLGRSLDEAAILWKLAMECKTGGPVGAACDHILSDARKDWMRSFIATMQSFTNAGSALGTVVLSVDSDAKEWFVSALEHADFHPHTHGGKGFSLVVLDAALLHGSVVFGPNVPRDPSLMIEIIGAGYLKRARSMVQ
;
A
#
# COMPACT_ATOMS: atom_id res chain seq x y z
N THR A 1 -0.68 1.63 7.77
CA THR A 1 -1.46 1.62 6.52
C THR A 1 -2.69 2.48 6.69
N ASP A 2 -2.88 3.39 5.77
CA ASP A 2 -4.07 4.22 5.66
C ASP A 2 -4.89 3.73 4.48
N VAL A 3 -6.20 3.58 4.66
CA VAL A 3 -7.13 3.13 3.63
C VAL A 3 -8.24 4.16 3.51
N SER A 4 -8.40 4.70 2.34
CA SER A 4 -9.40 5.73 2.06
C SER A 4 -10.36 5.25 0.98
N LEU A 5 -11.66 5.39 1.25
CA LEU A 5 -12.72 5.14 0.29
C LEU A 5 -13.05 6.46 -0.42
N VAL A 6 -12.91 6.45 -1.74
CA VAL A 6 -13.32 7.57 -2.60
C VAL A 6 -14.55 7.16 -3.38
N ARG A 7 -15.60 7.99 -3.38
CA ARG A 7 -16.84 7.79 -4.13
C ARG A 7 -17.18 9.09 -4.86
N ASP A 8 -17.47 9.00 -6.14
CA ASP A 8 -17.84 10.15 -6.98
C ASP A 8 -16.83 11.31 -6.90
N GLY A 9 -15.54 10.96 -6.80
CA GLY A 9 -14.43 11.91 -6.68
C GLY A 9 -14.27 12.57 -5.30
N ALA A 10 -15.05 12.18 -4.29
CA ALA A 10 -14.98 12.70 -2.94
C ALA A 10 -14.51 11.63 -1.94
N LEU A 11 -13.76 12.05 -0.93
CA LEU A 11 -13.38 11.18 0.19
C LEU A 11 -14.63 10.88 1.02
N ALA A 12 -15.06 9.63 1.00
CA ALA A 12 -16.24 9.17 1.74
C ALA A 12 -15.88 8.66 3.15
N GLN A 13 -14.79 7.95 3.28
CA GLN A 13 -14.33 7.38 4.56
C GLN A 13 -12.83 7.16 4.55
N SER A 14 -12.20 7.23 5.71
CA SER A 14 -10.79 6.87 5.88
C SER A 14 -10.61 6.10 7.19
N VAL A 15 -9.80 5.05 7.14
CA VAL A 15 -9.45 4.19 8.29
C VAL A 15 -7.95 3.92 8.26
N SER A 16 -7.31 4.02 9.42
CA SER A 16 -5.89 3.70 9.58
C SER A 16 -5.70 2.51 10.53
N PHE A 17 -4.73 1.67 10.23
CA PHE A 17 -4.29 0.61 11.15
C PHE A 17 -2.76 0.53 11.23
N PRO A 18 -2.19 0.20 12.42
CA PRO A 18 -0.76 0.34 12.69
C PRO A 18 0.06 -0.85 12.16
N LYS A 19 -0.20 -1.29 10.92
CA LYS A 19 0.52 -2.35 10.23
C LYS A 19 0.90 -1.88 8.82
N GLY A 20 2.14 -2.11 8.43
CA GLY A 20 2.68 -1.70 7.13
C GLY A 20 4.15 -2.06 7.05
N SER A 21 4.88 -1.51 6.08
CA SER A 21 6.30 -1.81 5.80
C SER A 21 7.17 -1.75 7.06
N ARG A 22 7.01 -0.71 7.88
CA ARG A 22 7.78 -0.55 9.13
C ARG A 22 7.51 -1.66 10.16
N THR A 23 6.29 -2.19 10.20
CA THR A 23 5.94 -3.30 11.10
C THR A 23 6.62 -4.58 10.64
N VAL A 24 6.63 -4.84 9.34
CA VAL A 24 7.33 -5.98 8.74
C VAL A 24 8.84 -5.91 9.03
N LEU A 25 9.46 -4.76 8.77
CA LEU A 25 10.89 -4.54 9.05
C LEU A 25 11.24 -4.75 10.52
N ARG A 26 10.43 -4.24 11.44
CA ARG A 26 10.64 -4.45 12.89
C ARG A 26 10.50 -5.93 13.27
N SER A 27 9.58 -6.66 12.67
CA SER A 27 9.40 -8.10 12.91
C SER A 27 10.63 -8.87 12.45
N LEU A 28 11.14 -8.61 11.23
CA LEU A 28 12.36 -9.18 10.72
C LEU A 28 13.56 -8.85 11.60
N SER A 29 13.77 -7.56 11.90
CA SER A 29 14.87 -7.07 12.75
C SER A 29 14.88 -7.76 14.12
N LYS A 30 13.74 -7.76 14.79
CA LYS A 30 13.62 -8.35 16.14
C LYS A 30 13.82 -9.85 16.15
N THR A 31 13.21 -10.58 15.22
CA THR A 31 13.24 -12.05 15.22
C THR A 31 14.59 -12.58 14.78
N LEU A 32 15.25 -11.90 13.83
CA LEU A 32 16.56 -12.32 13.32
C LEU A 32 17.75 -11.70 14.08
N GLY A 33 17.49 -10.80 15.03
CA GLY A 33 18.55 -10.10 15.78
C GLY A 33 19.40 -9.20 14.88
N ARG A 34 18.78 -8.54 13.88
CA ARG A 34 19.47 -7.70 12.88
C ARG A 34 19.05 -6.24 13.01
N SER A 35 19.85 -5.33 12.47
CA SER A 35 19.46 -3.92 12.34
C SER A 35 18.29 -3.76 11.37
N LEU A 36 17.63 -2.61 11.37
CA LEU A 36 16.54 -2.33 10.43
C LEU A 36 17.03 -2.29 8.98
N ASP A 37 18.24 -1.82 8.74
CA ASP A 37 18.84 -1.76 7.40
C ASP A 37 19.15 -3.16 6.88
N GLU A 38 19.72 -4.04 7.72
CA GLU A 38 19.93 -5.45 7.37
C GLU A 38 18.58 -6.17 7.12
N ALA A 39 17.56 -5.87 7.92
CA ALA A 39 16.23 -6.41 7.73
C ALA A 39 15.61 -5.97 6.40
N ALA A 40 15.83 -4.72 5.98
CA ALA A 40 15.37 -4.22 4.68
C ALA A 40 16.07 -4.94 3.52
N ILE A 41 17.36 -5.18 3.63
CA ILE A 41 18.13 -5.95 2.63
C ILE A 41 17.61 -7.39 2.57
N LEU A 42 17.42 -8.03 3.72
CA LEU A 42 16.89 -9.41 3.77
C LEU A 42 15.47 -9.50 3.18
N TRP A 43 14.61 -8.53 3.45
CA TRP A 43 13.29 -8.49 2.85
C TRP A 43 13.37 -8.41 1.32
N LYS A 44 14.17 -7.50 0.80
CA LYS A 44 14.38 -7.36 -0.65
C LYS A 44 14.89 -8.65 -1.28
N LEU A 45 15.92 -9.27 -0.68
CA LEU A 45 16.47 -10.54 -1.15
C LEU A 45 15.42 -11.68 -1.10
N ALA A 46 14.57 -11.70 -0.08
CA ALA A 46 13.48 -12.68 0.01
C ALA A 46 12.46 -12.48 -1.12
N MET A 47 12.09 -11.23 -1.44
CA MET A 47 11.19 -10.96 -2.58
C MET A 47 11.78 -11.38 -3.93
N GLU A 48 13.10 -11.30 -4.06
CA GLU A 48 13.82 -11.74 -5.26
C GLU A 48 14.14 -13.25 -5.27
N CYS A 49 13.63 -14.03 -4.29
CA CYS A 49 13.94 -15.45 -4.09
C CYS A 49 15.46 -15.75 -4.00
N LYS A 50 16.23 -14.79 -3.50
CA LYS A 50 17.70 -14.89 -3.36
C LYS A 50 18.15 -15.23 -1.95
N THR A 51 17.24 -15.40 -1.02
CA THR A 51 17.56 -15.87 0.34
C THR A 51 17.57 -17.39 0.35
N GLY A 52 18.62 -17.96 0.96
CA GLY A 52 18.78 -19.41 1.10
C GLY A 52 19.08 -19.84 2.53
N GLY A 53 19.09 -21.15 2.76
CA GLY A 53 19.41 -21.74 4.04
C GLY A 53 18.44 -21.36 5.18
N PRO A 54 18.87 -21.57 6.45
CA PRO A 54 18.01 -21.34 7.61
C PRO A 54 17.49 -19.90 7.76
N VAL A 55 18.31 -18.91 7.35
CA VAL A 55 17.93 -17.49 7.43
C VAL A 55 16.85 -17.19 6.40
N GLY A 56 16.94 -17.74 5.19
CA GLY A 56 15.91 -17.60 4.17
C GLY A 56 14.56 -18.18 4.64
N ALA A 57 14.57 -19.41 5.14
CA ALA A 57 13.36 -20.04 5.68
C ALA A 57 12.72 -19.23 6.83
N ALA A 58 13.56 -18.66 7.71
CA ALA A 58 13.06 -17.79 8.78
C ALA A 58 12.46 -16.48 8.23
N CYS A 59 13.09 -15.85 7.24
CA CYS A 59 12.55 -14.68 6.55
C CYS A 59 11.19 -14.98 5.94
N ASP A 60 11.06 -16.06 5.18
CA ASP A 60 9.83 -16.46 4.51
C ASP A 60 8.69 -16.70 5.51
N HIS A 61 8.98 -17.33 6.63
CA HIS A 61 8.01 -17.54 7.70
C HIS A 61 7.53 -16.21 8.27
N ILE A 62 8.45 -15.31 8.64
CA ILE A 62 8.12 -13.99 9.21
C ILE A 62 7.30 -13.16 8.21
N LEU A 63 7.69 -13.14 6.94
CA LEU A 63 7.00 -12.42 5.89
C LEU A 63 5.58 -12.99 5.63
N SER A 64 5.43 -14.31 5.68
CA SER A 64 4.14 -14.98 5.57
C SER A 64 3.20 -14.61 6.72
N ASP A 65 3.69 -14.63 7.95
CA ASP A 65 2.88 -14.28 9.12
C ASP A 65 2.52 -12.79 9.15
N ALA A 66 3.47 -11.93 8.78
CA ALA A 66 3.21 -10.49 8.63
C ALA A 66 2.14 -10.22 7.56
N ARG A 67 2.15 -10.99 6.45
CA ARG A 67 1.15 -10.91 5.37
C ARG A 67 -0.24 -11.28 5.88
N LYS A 68 -0.38 -12.41 6.57
CA LYS A 68 -1.65 -12.84 7.17
C LYS A 68 -2.21 -11.80 8.13
N ASP A 69 -1.34 -11.22 8.93
CA ASP A 69 -1.70 -10.22 9.94
C ASP A 69 -2.14 -8.89 9.32
N TRP A 70 -1.42 -8.43 8.29
CA TRP A 70 -1.78 -7.25 7.51
C TRP A 70 -3.12 -7.46 6.77
N MET A 71 -3.27 -8.59 6.08
CA MET A 71 -4.47 -8.97 5.35
C MET A 71 -5.70 -9.02 6.24
N ARG A 72 -5.58 -9.58 7.46
CA ARG A 72 -6.69 -9.60 8.43
C ARG A 72 -7.17 -8.18 8.75
N SER A 73 -6.25 -7.24 8.95
CA SER A 73 -6.60 -5.84 9.23
C SER A 73 -7.17 -5.14 8.01
N PHE A 74 -6.64 -5.42 6.82
CA PHE A 74 -7.15 -4.88 5.57
C PHE A 74 -8.57 -5.37 5.27
N ILE A 75 -8.84 -6.67 5.40
CA ILE A 75 -10.18 -7.26 5.22
C ILE A 75 -11.18 -6.65 6.20
N ALA A 76 -10.81 -6.52 7.48
CA ALA A 76 -11.68 -5.88 8.47
C ALA A 76 -12.03 -4.43 8.09
N THR A 77 -11.08 -3.69 7.53
CA THR A 77 -11.31 -2.33 7.01
C THR A 77 -12.26 -2.36 5.81
N MET A 78 -12.07 -3.30 4.86
CA MET A 78 -12.95 -3.46 3.71
C MET A 78 -14.38 -3.80 4.13
N GLN A 79 -14.54 -4.67 5.14
CA GLN A 79 -15.85 -5.00 5.72
C GLN A 79 -16.54 -3.75 6.30
N SER A 80 -15.79 -2.87 6.95
CA SER A 80 -16.38 -1.62 7.48
C SER A 80 -16.93 -0.72 6.38
N PHE A 81 -16.26 -0.69 5.22
CA PHE A 81 -16.72 0.08 4.06
C PHE A 81 -17.95 -0.54 3.37
N THR A 82 -17.95 -1.87 3.23
CA THR A 82 -19.08 -2.58 2.62
C THR A 82 -20.34 -2.56 3.49
N ASN A 83 -20.19 -2.64 4.81
CA ASN A 83 -21.30 -2.47 5.75
C ASN A 83 -21.95 -1.08 5.64
N ALA A 84 -21.19 -0.08 5.20
CA ALA A 84 -21.71 1.26 4.86
C ALA A 84 -22.34 1.33 3.45
N GLY A 85 -22.59 0.18 2.81
CA GLY A 85 -23.24 0.11 1.49
C GLY A 85 -22.32 0.39 0.30
N SER A 86 -21.01 0.26 0.47
CA SER A 86 -20.03 0.55 -0.57
C SER A 86 -19.47 -0.75 -1.15
N ALA A 87 -19.69 -0.99 -2.43
CA ALA A 87 -19.01 -2.06 -3.14
C ALA A 87 -17.70 -1.54 -3.76
N LEU A 88 -16.65 -2.34 -3.67
CA LEU A 88 -15.33 -1.99 -4.18
C LEU A 88 -15.22 -2.31 -5.67
N GLY A 89 -14.72 -1.36 -6.45
CA GLY A 89 -14.45 -1.57 -7.88
C GLY A 89 -12.94 -1.57 -8.17
N THR A 90 -12.23 -0.58 -7.64
CA THR A 90 -10.79 -0.41 -7.87
C THR A 90 -10.09 -0.12 -6.56
N VAL A 91 -8.96 -0.80 -6.33
CA VAL A 91 -8.03 -0.50 -5.24
C VAL A 91 -6.80 0.17 -5.86
N VAL A 92 -6.50 1.38 -5.41
CA VAL A 92 -5.29 2.10 -5.78
C VAL A 92 -4.28 1.95 -4.65
N LEU A 93 -3.14 1.34 -4.95
CA LEU A 93 -2.07 1.09 -4.00
C LEU A 93 -0.96 2.12 -4.17
N SER A 94 -0.68 2.89 -3.13
CA SER A 94 0.51 3.73 -3.01
C SER A 94 1.43 3.13 -1.95
N VAL A 95 2.66 2.80 -2.33
CA VAL A 95 3.63 2.12 -1.46
C VAL A 95 5.05 2.35 -1.98
N ASP A 96 6.02 2.32 -1.09
CA ASP A 96 7.43 2.40 -1.44
C ASP A 96 7.84 1.26 -2.40
N SER A 97 8.71 1.57 -3.36
CA SER A 97 9.15 0.63 -4.40
C SER A 97 9.65 -0.71 -3.83
N ASP A 98 10.39 -0.65 -2.72
CA ASP A 98 11.01 -1.84 -2.11
C ASP A 98 9.99 -2.79 -1.46
N ALA A 99 8.81 -2.28 -1.08
CA ALA A 99 7.73 -3.07 -0.49
C ALA A 99 6.62 -3.45 -1.47
N LYS A 100 6.64 -2.88 -2.69
CA LYS A 100 5.59 -3.00 -3.70
C LYS A 100 5.19 -4.45 -3.97
N GLU A 101 6.14 -5.28 -4.32
CA GLU A 101 5.92 -6.69 -4.68
C GLU A 101 5.20 -7.48 -3.57
N TRP A 102 5.57 -7.20 -2.31
CA TRP A 102 4.96 -7.87 -1.17
C TRP A 102 3.48 -7.50 -1.00
N PHE A 103 3.14 -6.20 -1.11
CA PHE A 103 1.75 -5.76 -0.98
C PHE A 103 0.89 -6.15 -2.18
N VAL A 104 1.43 -6.05 -3.41
CA VAL A 104 0.75 -6.50 -4.64
C VAL A 104 0.42 -7.98 -4.52
N SER A 105 1.41 -8.83 -4.21
CA SER A 105 1.20 -10.26 -4.02
C SER A 105 0.20 -10.57 -2.90
N ALA A 106 0.17 -9.79 -1.83
CA ALA A 106 -0.81 -9.97 -0.76
C ALA A 106 -2.24 -9.72 -1.26
N LEU A 107 -2.43 -8.66 -2.05
CA LEU A 107 -3.75 -8.27 -2.56
C LEU A 107 -4.24 -9.17 -3.69
N GLU A 108 -3.36 -9.60 -4.60
CA GLU A 108 -3.72 -10.46 -5.74
C GLU A 108 -4.15 -11.87 -5.32
N HIS A 109 -3.58 -12.39 -4.23
CA HIS A 109 -3.89 -13.74 -3.75
C HIS A 109 -5.01 -13.80 -2.71
N ALA A 110 -5.64 -12.67 -2.41
CA ALA A 110 -6.72 -12.62 -1.45
C ALA A 110 -8.08 -12.76 -2.11
N ASP A 111 -8.96 -13.52 -1.47
CA ASP A 111 -10.36 -13.62 -1.91
C ASP A 111 -11.16 -12.43 -1.37
N PHE A 112 -11.47 -11.48 -2.25
CA PHE A 112 -12.29 -10.31 -1.95
C PHE A 112 -13.70 -10.41 -2.54
N HIS A 113 -14.10 -11.53 -3.12
CA HIS A 113 -15.42 -11.70 -3.73
C HIS A 113 -16.59 -11.25 -2.84
N PRO A 114 -16.57 -11.50 -1.52
CA PRO A 114 -17.65 -11.04 -0.63
C PRO A 114 -17.76 -9.51 -0.50
N HIS A 115 -16.72 -8.78 -0.86
CA HIS A 115 -16.61 -7.32 -0.65
C HIS A 115 -16.69 -6.50 -1.94
N THR A 116 -16.92 -7.16 -3.07
CA THR A 116 -16.93 -6.54 -4.39
C THR A 116 -18.29 -6.59 -5.06
N HIS A 117 -18.53 -5.67 -6.00
CA HIS A 117 -19.80 -5.62 -6.75
C HIS A 117 -19.93 -6.85 -7.67
N GLY A 118 -20.98 -7.64 -7.47
CA GLY A 118 -21.27 -8.80 -8.32
C GLY A 118 -20.27 -9.96 -8.21
N GLY A 119 -19.47 -10.02 -7.15
CA GLY A 119 -18.52 -11.12 -6.91
C GLY A 119 -17.35 -11.18 -7.91
N LYS A 120 -17.02 -10.09 -8.59
CA LYS A 120 -16.02 -10.08 -9.68
C LYS A 120 -14.59 -9.74 -9.23
N GLY A 121 -14.32 -9.62 -7.93
CA GLY A 121 -13.03 -9.09 -7.46
C GLY A 121 -12.92 -7.57 -7.66
N PHE A 122 -11.79 -7.00 -7.32
CA PHE A 122 -11.48 -5.60 -7.60
C PHE A 122 -10.32 -5.51 -8.60
N SER A 123 -10.23 -4.37 -9.28
CA SER A 123 -9.05 -4.04 -10.08
C SER A 123 -7.98 -3.43 -9.17
N LEU A 124 -6.75 -3.94 -9.23
CA LEU A 124 -5.62 -3.36 -8.50
C LEU A 124 -4.82 -2.45 -9.43
N VAL A 125 -4.65 -1.21 -9.02
CA VAL A 125 -3.82 -0.21 -9.71
C VAL A 125 -2.72 0.24 -8.76
N VAL A 126 -1.47 0.01 -9.14
CA VAL A 126 -0.33 0.54 -8.38
C VAL A 126 -0.04 1.95 -8.84
N LEU A 127 -0.05 2.88 -7.89
CA LEU A 127 0.23 4.27 -8.17
C LEU A 127 1.75 4.44 -8.31
N ASP A 128 2.16 4.77 -9.50
CA ASP A 128 3.56 5.04 -9.82
C ASP A 128 3.76 6.43 -10.46
N ALA A 129 5.02 6.80 -10.64
CA ALA A 129 5.35 8.09 -11.23
C ALA A 129 4.85 8.23 -12.69
N ALA A 130 4.65 7.14 -13.42
CA ALA A 130 4.18 7.17 -14.80
C ALA A 130 2.70 7.56 -14.87
N LEU A 131 1.86 7.01 -13.96
CA LEU A 131 0.45 7.37 -13.85
C LEU A 131 0.23 8.84 -13.49
N LEU A 132 1.15 9.43 -12.72
CA LEU A 132 1.05 10.81 -12.24
C LEU A 132 1.77 11.83 -13.14
N HIS A 133 2.51 11.37 -14.14
CA HIS A 133 3.40 12.21 -14.98
C HIS A 133 2.68 13.39 -15.67
N GLY A 134 1.42 13.24 -16.03
CA GLY A 134 0.62 14.33 -16.62
C GLY A 134 0.13 15.39 -15.64
N SER A 135 0.22 15.13 -14.34
CA SER A 135 -0.35 15.98 -13.28
C SER A 135 0.69 16.83 -12.56
N VAL A 136 1.97 16.47 -12.63
CA VAL A 136 3.07 17.13 -11.90
C VAL A 136 4.27 17.32 -12.81
N VAL A 137 4.84 18.52 -12.79
CA VAL A 137 6.08 18.84 -13.48
C VAL A 137 7.20 18.90 -12.46
N PHE A 138 8.23 18.07 -12.64
CA PHE A 138 9.43 18.07 -11.81
C PHE A 138 10.53 18.95 -12.42
N GLY A 139 11.21 19.68 -11.55
CA GLY A 139 12.47 20.32 -11.94
C GLY A 139 13.57 19.27 -12.25
N PRO A 140 14.65 19.67 -12.91
CA PRO A 140 15.80 18.80 -13.11
C PRO A 140 16.37 18.37 -11.73
N ASN A 141 16.76 17.12 -11.61
CA ASN A 141 17.36 16.52 -10.41
C ASN A 141 16.42 16.32 -9.20
N VAL A 142 15.11 16.49 -9.35
CA VAL A 142 14.14 16.14 -8.28
C VAL A 142 13.74 14.67 -8.42
N PRO A 143 13.85 13.85 -7.35
CA PRO A 143 13.36 12.46 -7.37
C PRO A 143 11.87 12.41 -7.71
N ARG A 144 11.49 11.50 -8.59
CA ARG A 144 10.09 11.25 -8.96
C ARG A 144 9.44 10.30 -7.96
N ASP A 145 9.15 10.81 -6.78
CA ASP A 145 8.51 10.08 -5.70
C ASP A 145 6.98 10.18 -5.83
N PRO A 146 6.24 9.06 -5.96
CA PRO A 146 4.78 9.08 -6.03
C PRO A 146 4.10 9.75 -4.82
N SER A 147 4.64 9.60 -3.62
CA SER A 147 4.08 10.23 -2.42
C SER A 147 4.17 11.75 -2.52
N LEU A 148 5.33 12.27 -2.92
CA LEU A 148 5.54 13.70 -3.15
C LEU A 148 4.61 14.23 -4.26
N MET A 149 4.40 13.44 -5.33
CA MET A 149 3.48 13.80 -6.41
C MET A 149 2.04 13.95 -5.90
N ILE A 150 1.58 13.04 -5.06
CA ILE A 150 0.23 13.10 -4.44
C ILE A 150 0.10 14.36 -3.59
N GLU A 151 1.10 14.66 -2.77
CA GLU A 151 1.10 15.86 -1.92
C GLU A 151 1.03 17.15 -2.75
N ILE A 152 1.79 17.24 -3.84
CA ILE A 152 1.79 18.39 -4.76
C ILE A 152 0.42 18.54 -5.43
N ILE A 153 -0.17 17.45 -5.90
CA ILE A 153 -1.51 17.44 -6.50
C ILE A 153 -2.54 17.92 -5.46
N GLY A 154 -2.49 17.36 -4.24
CA GLY A 154 -3.38 17.75 -3.15
C GLY A 154 -3.26 19.24 -2.80
N ALA A 155 -2.05 19.76 -2.69
CA ALA A 155 -1.81 21.19 -2.44
C ALA A 155 -2.37 22.07 -3.60
N GLY A 156 -2.24 21.63 -4.84
CA GLY A 156 -2.79 22.31 -6.01
C GLY A 156 -4.32 22.39 -5.97
N TYR A 157 -4.99 21.31 -5.60
CA TYR A 157 -6.45 21.30 -5.42
C TYR A 157 -6.90 22.23 -4.30
N LEU A 158 -6.24 22.20 -3.14
CA LEU A 158 -6.57 23.09 -2.02
C LEU A 158 -6.41 24.57 -2.36
N LYS A 159 -5.38 24.93 -3.13
CA LYS A 159 -5.17 26.29 -3.62
C LYS A 159 -6.31 26.75 -4.54
N ARG A 160 -6.74 25.90 -5.50
CA ARG A 160 -7.85 26.21 -6.40
C ARG A 160 -9.18 26.33 -5.67
N ALA A 161 -9.48 25.45 -4.71
CA ALA A 161 -10.67 25.52 -3.91
C ALA A 161 -10.77 26.86 -3.13
N ARG A 162 -9.66 27.32 -2.55
CA ARG A 162 -9.62 28.62 -1.85
C ARG A 162 -9.85 29.82 -2.77
N SER A 163 -9.37 29.77 -4.03
CA SER A 163 -9.56 30.87 -4.98
C SER A 163 -10.97 30.95 -5.57
N MET A 164 -11.81 29.91 -5.41
CA MET A 164 -13.21 29.90 -5.84
C MET A 164 -14.19 30.42 -4.77
N VAL A 165 -13.70 30.64 -3.53
CA VAL A 165 -14.51 31.09 -2.39
C VAL A 165 -14.32 32.59 -2.13
N GLN A 166 -13.39 33.23 -2.83
CA GLN A 166 -13.18 34.70 -2.82
C GLN A 166 -13.88 35.35 -4.03
#